data_6219e26fb9111fb837101e5df10154ad
#
_entry.id   6219e26fb9111fb837101e5df10154ad
#
_cell.length_a   1.000
_cell.length_b   1.000
_cell.length_c   1.000
_cell.angle_alpha   90.00
_cell.angle_beta   90.00
_cell.angle_gamma   90.00
#
_symmetry.space_group_name_H-M   'P 1'
#
loop_
_entity.id
_entity.type
_entity.pdbx_description
1 polymer ?
#
loop_
_entity_poly.entity_id
_entity_poly.type
_entity_poly.pdbx_seq_one_letter_code
_entity_poly.pdbx_strand_id
1 'polypeptide(L)'
;MKKSLLFMALMAAGLMTACSGDTSSEAPAQEAGQTAEAEQGETKTEASGDAIVLKLGHIQSEQDLWHLGAERFAERVEELSDGQITVQIYPNSTLGGDRDMAEGMQMGTVDIALIAGVLSNFDDSISILEIPYLFRSEEEFETIIYGEIGQEIADHVRESSGIRILNWWQRGPRLITSSKPINSVDDMKGLKIRIPEINAMEQVFSAWGAAATTMSWSEVYSSLQQGVIEAQENPIPFFYSGSIYEVNKYIANTNHKYEYVTMAMSDAVYSSLTPEQQEIIMQAAQDATDYENSETVKVTEANLQDMIDNHGVTVTDPDTTGFIEIADQVAPEYAESIGQLDLYNKIIEALGR
;
A
#
# COMPACT_ATOMS: atom_id res chain seq x y z
N MET A 1 -54.00 21.47 12.19
CA MET A 1 -54.60 21.87 10.93
C MET A 1 -53.68 21.34 9.83
N LYS A 2 -53.94 20.11 9.27
CA LYS A 2 -54.63 19.81 7.98
C LYS A 2 -53.92 20.58 6.82
N LYS A 3 -53.30 19.89 5.83
CA LYS A 3 -53.71 18.87 4.81
C LYS A 3 -52.45 18.35 4.11
N SER A 4 -52.17 17.12 3.96
CA SER A 4 -52.44 16.07 2.96
C SER A 4 -52.86 16.46 1.54
N LEU A 5 -52.15 15.84 0.57
CA LEU A 5 -52.54 15.43 -0.80
C LEU A 5 -51.27 14.85 -1.48
N LEU A 6 -51.08 13.67 -1.80
CA LEU A 6 -51.60 12.46 -2.51
C LEU A 6 -52.08 12.73 -3.93
N PHE A 7 -51.37 12.20 -4.96
CA PHE A 7 -51.83 11.76 -6.28
C PHE A 7 -50.64 11.04 -6.96
N MET A 8 -50.64 9.79 -7.17
CA MET A 8 -51.43 8.85 -7.99
C MET A 8 -50.78 8.55 -9.35
N ALA A 9 -50.54 7.27 -9.57
CA ALA A 9 -49.91 6.56 -10.66
C ALA A 9 -50.69 6.62 -11.97
N LEU A 10 -49.99 6.38 -13.08
CA LEU A 10 -50.62 5.79 -14.27
C LEU A 10 -49.64 4.86 -15.00
N MET A 11 -50.10 3.59 -15.13
CA MET A 11 -49.57 2.55 -16.01
C MET A 11 -50.02 2.79 -17.46
N ALA A 12 -49.20 2.39 -18.41
CA ALA A 12 -49.72 1.95 -19.72
C ALA A 12 -48.79 0.85 -20.29
N ALA A 13 -49.36 -0.33 -20.43
CA ALA A 13 -48.82 -1.48 -21.15
C ALA A 13 -49.25 -1.41 -22.62
N GLY A 14 -48.43 -1.92 -23.52
CA GLY A 14 -48.78 -2.12 -24.93
C GLY A 14 -48.04 -3.29 -25.55
N LEU A 15 -48.80 -4.28 -25.97
CA LEU A 15 -48.43 -5.61 -26.47
C LEU A 15 -47.98 -5.65 -27.95
N MET A 16 -47.09 -6.62 -28.21
CA MET A 16 -46.98 -7.58 -29.33
C MET A 16 -47.20 -7.12 -30.78
N THR A 17 -46.29 -7.54 -31.69
CA THR A 17 -46.64 -8.48 -32.75
C THR A 17 -45.38 -9.14 -33.37
N ALA A 18 -45.43 -10.47 -33.55
CA ALA A 18 -44.53 -11.29 -34.26
C ALA A 18 -44.94 -11.37 -35.76
N CYS A 19 -43.98 -11.55 -36.66
CA CYS A 19 -44.19 -12.29 -37.91
C CYS A 19 -42.88 -12.88 -38.42
N SER A 20 -42.92 -14.15 -38.64
CA SER A 20 -42.01 -15.07 -39.33
C SER A 20 -41.98 -14.87 -40.82
N GLY A 21 -40.88 -15.25 -41.47
CA GLY A 21 -40.77 -15.37 -42.94
C GLY A 21 -39.49 -16.07 -43.32
N ASP A 22 -39.62 -17.34 -43.59
CA ASP A 22 -38.67 -18.30 -44.15
C ASP A 22 -38.57 -18.11 -45.67
N THR A 23 -37.37 -18.19 -46.26
CA THR A 23 -37.16 -18.80 -47.59
C THR A 23 -35.69 -19.02 -47.94
N SER A 24 -35.39 -20.24 -48.21
CA SER A 24 -34.20 -20.84 -48.79
C SER A 24 -33.96 -20.42 -50.28
N SER A 25 -32.69 -20.35 -50.70
CA SER A 25 -32.30 -20.73 -52.09
C SER A 25 -30.81 -20.97 -52.24
N GLU A 26 -30.53 -22.04 -52.98
CA GLU A 26 -29.30 -22.77 -53.28
C GLU A 26 -28.20 -22.02 -54.04
N ALA A 27 -27.02 -22.64 -53.96
CA ALA A 27 -25.79 -22.36 -54.72
C ALA A 27 -25.90 -22.63 -56.22
N PRO A 28 -24.89 -22.23 -57.06
CA PRO A 28 -23.91 -23.26 -57.48
C PRO A 28 -22.44 -22.77 -57.56
N ALA A 29 -21.56 -23.77 -57.51
CA ALA A 29 -20.14 -23.71 -57.67
C ALA A 29 -19.65 -23.43 -59.10
N GLN A 30 -18.47 -22.85 -59.26
CA GLN A 30 -17.57 -23.11 -60.38
C GLN A 30 -16.09 -22.90 -59.98
N GLU A 31 -15.26 -23.88 -60.30
CA GLU A 31 -13.82 -23.98 -60.22
C GLU A 31 -13.10 -23.01 -61.16
N ALA A 32 -11.93 -22.54 -60.77
CA ALA A 32 -10.75 -22.44 -61.63
C ALA A 32 -9.51 -22.14 -60.77
N GLY A 33 -8.54 -23.05 -60.79
CA GLY A 33 -7.26 -22.91 -60.07
C GLY A 33 -6.29 -21.97 -60.76
N GLN A 34 -5.33 -21.51 -59.93
CA GLN A 34 -3.96 -21.20 -60.37
C GLN A 34 -3.02 -21.20 -59.15
N THR A 35 -1.93 -21.92 -59.34
CA THR A 35 -0.73 -22.03 -58.50
C THR A 35 -0.04 -20.69 -58.27
N ALA A 36 0.35 -20.39 -57.05
CA ALA A 36 1.41 -19.45 -56.74
C ALA A 36 2.14 -19.83 -55.42
N GLU A 37 3.40 -19.70 -55.49
CA GLU A 37 4.56 -19.98 -54.66
C GLU A 37 4.43 -19.86 -53.16
N ALA A 38 5.14 -20.77 -52.47
CA ALA A 38 5.36 -20.77 -51.02
C ALA A 38 6.34 -19.65 -50.65
N GLU A 39 5.86 -18.62 -49.95
CA GLU A 39 6.67 -17.82 -49.07
C GLU A 39 6.69 -18.50 -47.69
N GLN A 40 7.89 -18.82 -47.24
CA GLN A 40 8.16 -19.26 -45.88
C GLN A 40 7.91 -18.05 -44.94
N GLY A 41 6.71 -17.92 -44.43
CA GLY A 41 6.44 -17.09 -43.28
C GLY A 41 6.89 -17.81 -42.01
N GLU A 42 7.80 -17.21 -41.26
CA GLU A 42 8.16 -17.63 -39.92
C GLU A 42 6.86 -17.74 -39.09
N THR A 43 6.52 -18.96 -38.73
CA THR A 43 5.46 -19.23 -37.77
C THR A 43 5.95 -18.72 -36.41
N LYS A 44 5.50 -17.53 -36.03
CA LYS A 44 5.42 -17.17 -34.59
C LYS A 44 4.58 -18.27 -33.94
N THR A 45 5.21 -19.04 -33.10
CA THR A 45 4.53 -19.98 -32.21
C THR A 45 3.69 -19.11 -31.25
N GLU A 46 2.40 -19.04 -31.53
CA GLU A 46 1.44 -18.53 -30.55
C GLU A 46 1.48 -19.48 -29.35
N ALA A 47 2.06 -19.04 -28.25
CA ALA A 47 1.92 -19.70 -26.98
C ALA A 47 0.46 -19.51 -26.52
N SER A 48 -0.40 -20.48 -26.78
CA SER A 48 -1.78 -20.52 -26.29
C SER A 48 -1.79 -20.97 -24.83
N GLY A 49 -1.32 -20.12 -23.92
CA GLY A 49 -1.70 -20.18 -22.52
C GLY A 49 -2.76 -19.10 -22.29
N ASP A 50 -3.77 -19.38 -21.47
CA ASP A 50 -4.72 -18.35 -21.05
C ASP A 50 -3.95 -17.20 -20.41
N ALA A 51 -4.20 -15.94 -20.83
CA ALA A 51 -3.54 -14.77 -20.29
C ALA A 51 -3.81 -14.66 -18.79
N ILE A 52 -2.76 -14.50 -18.00
CA ILE A 52 -2.86 -14.33 -16.55
C ILE A 52 -3.16 -12.86 -16.25
N VAL A 53 -4.19 -12.61 -15.45
CA VAL A 53 -4.54 -11.27 -14.99
C VAL A 53 -4.38 -11.23 -13.48
N LEU A 54 -3.44 -10.43 -12.96
CA LEU A 54 -3.18 -10.25 -11.55
C LEU A 54 -3.85 -8.95 -11.06
N LYS A 55 -4.45 -8.99 -9.86
CA LYS A 55 -5.06 -7.82 -9.22
C LYS A 55 -4.09 -7.25 -8.19
N LEU A 56 -3.71 -5.98 -8.37
CA LEU A 56 -2.88 -5.23 -7.44
C LEU A 56 -3.70 -4.14 -6.76
N GLY A 57 -3.83 -4.18 -5.44
CA GLY A 57 -4.55 -3.18 -4.65
C GLY A 57 -3.63 -2.28 -3.84
N HIS A 58 -4.06 -1.03 -3.61
CA HIS A 58 -3.44 -0.11 -2.65
C HIS A 58 -4.42 0.96 -2.16
N ILE A 59 -4.09 1.60 -1.03
CA ILE A 59 -4.96 2.57 -0.37
C ILE A 59 -4.83 4.00 -0.90
N GLN A 60 -3.80 4.30 -1.68
CA GLN A 60 -3.46 5.64 -2.12
C GLN A 60 -4.23 6.08 -3.38
N SER A 61 -4.22 7.40 -3.61
CA SER A 61 -4.77 7.99 -4.84
C SER A 61 -3.87 7.70 -6.05
N GLU A 62 -4.41 7.92 -7.25
CA GLU A 62 -3.68 7.76 -8.51
C GLU A 62 -2.52 8.76 -8.70
N GLN A 63 -2.46 9.82 -7.90
CA GLN A 63 -1.38 10.80 -7.92
C GLN A 63 -0.25 10.50 -6.95
N ASP A 64 -0.42 9.49 -6.09
CA ASP A 64 0.58 9.09 -5.12
C ASP A 64 1.68 8.25 -5.77
N LEU A 65 2.88 8.32 -5.23
CA LEU A 65 4.05 7.58 -5.75
C LEU A 65 3.84 6.06 -5.71
N TRP A 66 3.05 5.54 -4.78
CA TRP A 66 2.67 4.12 -4.77
C TRP A 66 1.95 3.71 -6.05
N HIS A 67 1.03 4.56 -6.53
CA HIS A 67 0.32 4.27 -7.77
C HIS A 67 1.26 4.27 -8.97
N LEU A 68 2.13 5.28 -9.06
CA LEU A 68 3.12 5.37 -10.14
C LEU A 68 4.10 4.17 -10.12
N GLY A 69 4.51 3.73 -8.93
CA GLY A 69 5.29 2.51 -8.76
C GLY A 69 4.52 1.25 -9.17
N ALA A 70 3.22 1.17 -8.84
CA ALA A 70 2.37 0.07 -9.27
C ALA A 70 2.16 0.04 -10.79
N GLU A 71 2.01 1.21 -11.44
CA GLU A 71 1.97 1.33 -12.90
C GLU A 71 3.29 0.84 -13.50
N ARG A 72 4.43 1.25 -12.93
CA ARG A 72 5.74 0.76 -13.38
C ARG A 72 5.89 -0.74 -13.26
N PHE A 73 5.41 -1.34 -12.16
CA PHE A 73 5.37 -2.79 -12.01
C PHE A 73 4.52 -3.45 -13.09
N ALA A 74 3.30 -2.93 -13.31
CA ALA A 74 2.36 -3.47 -14.31
C ALA A 74 2.94 -3.42 -15.73
N GLU A 75 3.53 -2.29 -16.13
CA GLU A 75 4.22 -2.13 -17.41
C GLU A 75 5.34 -3.15 -17.58
N ARG A 76 6.18 -3.33 -16.55
CA ARG A 76 7.31 -4.26 -16.63
C ARG A 76 6.88 -5.71 -16.69
N VAL A 77 5.84 -6.10 -15.95
CA VAL A 77 5.26 -7.44 -16.03
C VAL A 77 4.76 -7.73 -17.45
N GLU A 78 4.01 -6.80 -18.05
CA GLU A 78 3.48 -6.96 -19.41
C GLU A 78 4.60 -7.03 -20.45
N GLU A 79 5.61 -6.13 -20.37
CA GLU A 79 6.77 -6.12 -21.26
C GLU A 79 7.58 -7.43 -21.17
N LEU A 80 7.93 -7.87 -19.95
CA LEU A 80 8.78 -9.04 -19.74
C LEU A 80 8.08 -10.34 -20.07
N SER A 81 6.75 -10.38 -19.98
CA SER A 81 5.93 -11.56 -20.28
C SER A 81 5.42 -11.60 -21.74
N ASP A 82 5.82 -10.65 -22.61
CA ASP A 82 5.24 -10.50 -23.95
C ASP A 82 3.70 -10.45 -23.93
N GLY A 83 3.10 -9.80 -22.89
CA GLY A 83 1.68 -9.66 -22.70
C GLY A 83 0.95 -10.90 -22.18
N GLN A 84 1.67 -11.95 -21.77
CA GLN A 84 1.06 -13.17 -21.20
C GLN A 84 0.55 -12.95 -19.77
N ILE A 85 1.15 -12.00 -19.03
CA ILE A 85 0.74 -11.59 -17.69
C ILE A 85 0.42 -10.11 -17.74
N THR A 86 -0.74 -9.72 -17.23
CA THR A 86 -1.14 -8.33 -17.07
C THR A 86 -1.52 -8.06 -15.61
N VAL A 87 -1.35 -6.81 -15.15
CA VAL A 87 -1.69 -6.39 -13.79
C VAL A 87 -2.78 -5.33 -13.85
N GLN A 88 -3.91 -5.59 -13.17
CA GLN A 88 -4.97 -4.62 -12.98
C GLN A 88 -4.78 -3.92 -11.63
N ILE A 89 -4.62 -2.60 -11.65
CA ILE A 89 -4.39 -1.79 -10.45
C ILE A 89 -5.72 -1.27 -9.92
N TYR A 90 -5.89 -1.38 -8.59
CA TYR A 90 -7.07 -0.96 -7.84
C TYR A 90 -6.66 0.06 -6.76
N PRO A 91 -6.60 1.36 -7.08
CA PRO A 91 -6.24 2.43 -6.15
C PRO A 91 -7.39 2.80 -5.20
N ASN A 92 -7.13 3.77 -4.31
CA ASN A 92 -8.13 4.42 -3.46
C ASN A 92 -8.90 3.43 -2.55
N SER A 93 -8.24 2.41 -2.03
CA SER A 93 -8.89 1.36 -1.22
C SER A 93 -10.06 0.66 -1.94
N THR A 94 -10.04 0.55 -3.26
CA THR A 94 -11.11 -0.09 -4.05
C THR A 94 -11.29 -1.57 -3.71
N LEU A 95 -10.21 -2.25 -3.29
CA LEU A 95 -10.23 -3.64 -2.79
C LEU A 95 -10.31 -3.72 -1.25
N GLY A 96 -10.64 -2.62 -0.56
CA GLY A 96 -10.61 -2.51 0.88
C GLY A 96 -9.38 -1.81 1.42
N GLY A 97 -9.24 -1.72 2.75
CA GLY A 97 -8.06 -1.21 3.43
C GLY A 97 -6.91 -2.22 3.43
N ASP A 98 -5.78 -1.84 4.05
CA ASP A 98 -4.59 -2.71 4.12
C ASP A 98 -4.90 -4.10 4.71
N ARG A 99 -5.69 -4.15 5.80
CA ARG A 99 -6.12 -5.41 6.42
C ARG A 99 -6.97 -6.25 5.48
N ASP A 100 -7.97 -5.63 4.81
CA ASP A 100 -8.87 -6.35 3.89
C ASP A 100 -8.08 -6.95 2.72
N MET A 101 -7.07 -6.22 2.22
CA MET A 101 -6.22 -6.71 1.13
C MET A 101 -5.30 -7.84 1.58
N ALA A 102 -4.72 -7.76 2.80
CA ALA A 102 -3.90 -8.84 3.35
C ALA A 102 -4.73 -10.12 3.55
N GLU A 103 -5.92 -10.02 4.15
CA GLU A 103 -6.86 -11.13 4.26
C GLU A 103 -7.30 -11.64 2.89
N GLY A 104 -7.49 -10.73 1.92
CA GLY A 104 -7.80 -11.05 0.53
C GLY A 104 -6.72 -11.88 -0.16
N MET A 105 -5.43 -11.61 0.11
CA MET A 105 -4.31 -12.41 -0.40
C MET A 105 -4.30 -13.83 0.19
N GLN A 106 -4.62 -13.96 1.49
CA GLN A 106 -4.74 -15.28 2.13
C GLN A 106 -5.91 -16.09 1.57
N MET A 107 -7.02 -15.42 1.20
CA MET A 107 -8.23 -16.04 0.63
C MET A 107 -8.18 -16.21 -0.90
N GLY A 108 -7.18 -15.64 -1.59
CA GLY A 108 -7.05 -15.69 -3.04
C GLY A 108 -8.01 -14.76 -3.81
N THR A 109 -8.49 -13.68 -3.19
CA THR A 109 -9.34 -12.66 -3.84
C THR A 109 -8.54 -11.44 -4.30
N VAL A 110 -7.37 -11.21 -3.71
CA VAL A 110 -6.35 -10.22 -4.07
C VAL A 110 -5.04 -10.98 -4.37
N ASP A 111 -4.37 -10.64 -5.46
CA ASP A 111 -3.14 -11.32 -5.85
C ASP A 111 -1.91 -10.58 -5.30
N ILE A 112 -1.89 -9.26 -5.41
CA ILE A 112 -0.79 -8.38 -5.00
C ILE A 112 -1.38 -7.18 -4.26
N ALA A 113 -0.69 -6.69 -3.23
CA ALA A 113 -1.05 -5.45 -2.57
C ALA A 113 0.19 -4.66 -2.13
N LEU A 114 0.09 -3.33 -2.15
CA LEU A 114 1.05 -2.44 -1.49
C LEU A 114 0.54 -2.20 -0.08
N ILE A 115 1.23 -2.75 0.91
CA ILE A 115 0.84 -2.70 2.33
C ILE A 115 2.03 -2.20 3.16
N ALA A 116 1.79 -1.18 3.98
CA ALA A 116 2.75 -0.70 4.97
C ALA A 116 2.64 -1.51 6.29
N GLY A 117 2.95 -0.90 7.41
CA GLY A 117 3.06 -1.52 8.72
C GLY A 117 1.85 -2.34 9.21
N VAL A 118 0.66 -2.19 8.60
CA VAL A 118 -0.52 -3.01 8.95
C VAL A 118 -0.28 -4.51 8.70
N LEU A 119 0.66 -4.87 7.82
CA LEU A 119 1.08 -6.26 7.63
C LEU A 119 1.60 -6.92 8.92
N SER A 120 2.07 -6.13 9.88
CA SER A 120 2.49 -6.57 11.21
C SER A 120 1.39 -7.27 12.04
N ASN A 121 0.13 -7.15 11.66
CA ASN A 121 -0.96 -7.89 12.29
C ASN A 121 -1.08 -9.34 11.82
N PHE A 122 -0.30 -9.74 10.83
CA PHE A 122 -0.33 -11.08 10.23
C PHE A 122 0.91 -11.90 10.58
N ASP A 123 1.94 -11.25 11.17
CA ASP A 123 3.17 -11.91 11.60
C ASP A 123 3.89 -11.11 12.68
N ASP A 124 4.30 -11.78 13.77
CA ASP A 124 4.95 -11.13 14.91
C ASP A 124 6.40 -10.69 14.61
N SER A 125 7.09 -11.32 13.66
CA SER A 125 8.48 -10.95 13.34
C SER A 125 8.56 -9.57 12.67
N ILE A 126 7.68 -9.29 11.71
CA ILE A 126 7.62 -7.98 11.07
C ILE A 126 7.10 -6.88 12.01
N SER A 127 6.37 -7.26 13.08
CA SER A 127 5.87 -6.31 14.09
C SER A 127 7.00 -5.58 14.84
N ILE A 128 8.19 -6.16 14.91
CA ILE A 128 9.36 -5.50 15.50
C ILE A 128 9.75 -4.24 14.72
N LEU A 129 9.61 -4.26 13.39
CA LEU A 129 9.94 -3.12 12.53
C LEU A 129 9.02 -1.92 12.74
N GLU A 130 7.89 -2.13 13.42
CA GLU A 130 6.88 -1.10 13.68
C GLU A 130 7.12 -0.30 14.96
N ILE A 131 8.15 -0.65 15.74
CA ILE A 131 8.48 0.04 17.00
C ILE A 131 9.04 1.44 16.67
N PRO A 132 8.41 2.53 17.14
CA PRO A 132 8.96 3.87 17.01
C PRO A 132 10.37 3.99 17.59
N TYR A 133 11.25 4.70 16.87
CA TYR A 133 12.68 4.87 17.16
C TYR A 133 13.52 3.57 17.22
N LEU A 134 13.01 2.45 16.72
CA LEU A 134 13.84 1.26 16.46
C LEU A 134 15.01 1.63 15.54
N PHE A 135 14.71 2.35 14.45
CA PHE A 135 15.69 2.95 13.56
C PHE A 135 15.77 4.46 13.81
N ARG A 136 16.99 4.99 13.93
CA ARG A 136 17.25 6.41 14.21
C ARG A 136 17.80 7.16 13.01
N SER A 137 18.05 6.44 11.92
CA SER A 137 18.47 6.99 10.63
C SER A 137 17.99 6.10 9.49
N GLU A 138 18.01 6.65 8.28
CA GLU A 138 17.72 5.90 7.06
C GLU A 138 18.77 4.79 6.83
N GLU A 139 20.04 5.06 7.13
CA GLU A 139 21.13 4.08 7.05
C GLU A 139 20.91 2.88 7.97
N GLU A 140 20.46 3.09 9.21
CA GLU A 140 20.09 2.00 10.13
C GLU A 140 18.94 1.17 9.58
N PHE A 141 17.91 1.85 9.04
CA PHE A 141 16.76 1.20 8.42
C PHE A 141 17.17 0.34 7.22
N GLU A 142 17.92 0.91 6.27
CA GLU A 142 18.39 0.21 5.07
C GLU A 142 19.26 -1.01 5.42
N THR A 143 20.16 -0.86 6.39
CA THR A 143 21.05 -1.94 6.85
C THR A 143 20.26 -3.16 7.28
N ILE A 144 19.13 -2.99 7.93
CA ILE A 144 18.31 -4.10 8.42
C ILE A 144 17.37 -4.60 7.32
N ILE A 145 16.63 -3.72 6.66
CA ILE A 145 15.58 -4.10 5.71
C ILE A 145 16.13 -4.79 4.46
N TYR A 146 17.26 -4.29 3.93
CA TYR A 146 17.91 -4.89 2.76
C TYR A 146 18.99 -5.92 3.11
N GLY A 147 19.20 -6.18 4.42
CA GLY A 147 20.14 -7.15 4.93
C GLY A 147 19.53 -8.53 5.17
N GLU A 148 20.35 -9.41 5.78
CA GLU A 148 19.94 -10.79 6.13
C GLU A 148 18.73 -10.84 7.08
N ILE A 149 18.62 -9.86 8.00
CA ILE A 149 17.50 -9.79 8.95
C ILE A 149 16.18 -9.48 8.22
N GLY A 150 16.18 -8.55 7.26
CA GLY A 150 15.00 -8.25 6.47
C GLY A 150 14.55 -9.44 5.62
N GLN A 151 15.50 -10.21 5.07
CA GLN A 151 15.18 -11.45 4.35
C GLN A 151 14.59 -12.51 5.29
N GLU A 152 15.16 -12.70 6.49
CA GLU A 152 14.64 -13.63 7.50
C GLU A 152 13.19 -13.27 7.90
N ILE A 153 12.91 -11.97 8.09
CA ILE A 153 11.55 -11.49 8.37
C ILE A 153 10.62 -11.79 7.18
N ALA A 154 11.04 -11.50 5.94
CA ALA A 154 10.23 -11.76 4.76
C ALA A 154 9.91 -13.25 4.58
N ASP A 155 10.87 -14.13 4.85
CA ASP A 155 10.65 -15.58 4.81
C ASP A 155 9.70 -16.04 5.91
N HIS A 156 9.81 -15.49 7.13
CA HIS A 156 8.93 -15.81 8.25
C HIS A 156 7.48 -15.36 7.96
N VAL A 157 7.29 -14.14 7.45
CA VAL A 157 5.98 -13.62 7.01
C VAL A 157 5.34 -14.57 5.99
N ARG A 158 6.11 -15.02 4.99
CA ARG A 158 5.64 -15.97 3.99
C ARG A 158 5.19 -17.29 4.59
N GLU A 159 5.97 -17.84 5.52
CA GLU A 159 5.72 -19.15 6.13
C GLU A 159 4.52 -19.12 7.08
N SER A 160 4.36 -18.05 7.84
CA SER A 160 3.31 -17.93 8.86
C SER A 160 1.97 -17.46 8.28
N SER A 161 2.00 -16.50 7.35
CA SER A 161 0.78 -15.86 6.84
C SER A 161 0.38 -16.28 5.43
N GLY A 162 1.27 -16.91 4.65
CA GLY A 162 1.05 -17.18 3.22
C GLY A 162 1.12 -15.91 2.35
N ILE A 163 1.69 -14.83 2.87
CA ILE A 163 1.94 -13.58 2.14
C ILE A 163 3.43 -13.47 1.87
N ARG A 164 3.80 -13.39 0.59
CA ARG A 164 5.18 -13.23 0.14
C ARG A 164 5.50 -11.75 -0.06
N ILE A 165 6.55 -11.26 0.56
CA ILE A 165 7.10 -9.94 0.28
C ILE A 165 7.99 -10.08 -0.96
N LEU A 166 7.62 -9.43 -2.06
CA LEU A 166 8.40 -9.39 -3.30
C LEU A 166 9.54 -8.39 -3.16
N ASN A 167 9.27 -7.22 -2.57
CA ASN A 167 10.28 -6.20 -2.30
C ASN A 167 9.78 -5.20 -1.25
N TRP A 168 10.71 -4.36 -0.76
CA TRP A 168 10.49 -3.29 0.19
C TRP A 168 10.71 -1.94 -0.48
N TRP A 169 9.74 -1.03 -0.39
CA TRP A 169 9.86 0.34 -0.88
C TRP A 169 10.13 1.28 0.29
N GLN A 170 10.97 2.28 0.07
CA GLN A 170 11.24 3.32 1.07
C GLN A 170 10.15 4.38 1.04
N ARG A 171 9.88 4.98 2.20
CA ARG A 171 8.89 6.05 2.34
C ARG A 171 9.42 7.26 3.09
N GLY A 172 10.64 7.19 3.60
CA GLY A 172 11.20 8.18 4.51
C GLY A 172 10.57 8.11 5.91
N PRO A 173 10.90 9.09 6.78
CA PRO A 173 10.44 9.09 8.17
C PRO A 173 8.97 9.48 8.29
N ARG A 174 8.30 8.90 9.29
CA ARG A 174 6.98 9.31 9.74
C ARG A 174 7.09 10.50 10.69
N LEU A 175 6.25 11.49 10.47
CA LEU A 175 6.16 12.75 11.18
C LEU A 175 4.75 12.88 11.75
N ILE A 176 4.56 13.79 12.72
CA ILE A 176 3.22 14.08 13.26
C ILE A 176 2.67 15.35 12.63
N THR A 177 1.45 15.28 12.03
CA THR A 177 0.69 16.50 11.73
C THR A 177 -0.35 16.77 12.81
N SER A 178 -0.57 18.04 13.11
CA SER A 178 -1.49 18.42 14.20
C SER A 178 -2.12 19.79 13.98
N SER A 179 -3.17 20.06 14.74
CA SER A 179 -3.82 21.37 14.80
C SER A 179 -3.04 22.41 15.62
N LYS A 180 -2.02 21.99 16.38
CA LYS A 180 -1.16 22.81 17.25
C LYS A 180 0.30 22.39 17.08
N PRO A 181 1.28 23.27 17.32
CA PRO A 181 2.68 22.89 17.31
C PRO A 181 2.96 21.84 18.41
N ILE A 182 3.81 20.87 18.11
CA ILE A 182 4.36 19.89 19.03
C ILE A 182 5.85 20.22 19.14
N ASN A 183 6.35 20.46 20.36
CA ASN A 183 7.73 20.86 20.64
C ASN A 183 8.48 19.85 21.52
N SER A 184 7.76 18.97 22.22
CA SER A 184 8.32 17.92 23.05
C SER A 184 7.30 16.81 23.29
N VAL A 185 7.71 15.71 23.94
CA VAL A 185 6.82 14.62 24.31
C VAL A 185 5.69 15.07 25.28
N ASP A 186 5.91 16.15 26.03
CA ASP A 186 4.88 16.68 26.93
C ASP A 186 3.63 17.17 26.17
N ASP A 187 3.77 17.63 24.93
CA ASP A 187 2.67 18.08 24.09
C ASP A 187 1.79 16.91 23.58
N MET A 188 2.26 15.67 23.75
CA MET A 188 1.48 14.48 23.44
C MET A 188 0.40 14.17 24.48
N LYS A 189 0.51 14.69 25.70
CA LYS A 189 -0.42 14.38 26.80
C LYS A 189 -1.87 14.72 26.46
N GLY A 190 -2.69 13.67 26.28
CA GLY A 190 -4.10 13.80 25.95
C GLY A 190 -4.39 14.24 24.51
N LEU A 191 -3.37 14.33 23.63
CA LEU A 191 -3.54 14.64 22.22
C LEU A 191 -4.33 13.49 21.55
N LYS A 192 -5.46 13.83 20.96
CA LYS A 192 -6.26 12.89 20.18
C LYS A 192 -5.59 12.67 18.84
N ILE A 193 -4.84 11.62 18.74
CA ILE A 193 -4.08 11.29 17.53
C ILE A 193 -4.58 10.00 16.90
N ARG A 194 -4.75 10.00 15.59
CA ARG A 194 -4.94 8.78 14.84
C ARG A 194 -3.59 8.14 14.54
N ILE A 195 -3.52 6.85 14.74
CA ILE A 195 -2.45 5.98 14.26
C ILE A 195 -3.06 4.87 13.37
N PRO A 196 -2.28 4.19 12.51
CA PRO A 196 -2.76 2.97 11.83
C PRO A 196 -2.98 1.84 12.84
N GLU A 197 -3.61 0.75 12.41
CA GLU A 197 -3.83 -0.44 13.24
C GLU A 197 -2.52 -1.22 13.44
N ILE A 198 -1.64 -0.70 14.27
CA ILE A 198 -0.30 -1.24 14.55
C ILE A 198 -0.08 -1.26 16.06
N ASN A 199 0.00 -2.45 16.65
CA ASN A 199 0.08 -2.62 18.10
C ASN A 199 1.33 -1.97 18.72
N ALA A 200 2.50 -2.06 18.08
CA ALA A 200 3.73 -1.43 18.55
C ALA A 200 3.58 0.09 18.68
N MET A 201 2.97 0.72 17.67
CA MET A 201 2.70 2.16 17.69
C MET A 201 1.70 2.53 18.78
N GLU A 202 0.63 1.74 18.97
CA GLU A 202 -0.36 2.00 20.01
C GLU A 202 0.28 2.02 21.40
N GLN A 203 1.16 1.06 21.70
CA GLN A 203 1.86 1.01 22.99
C GLN A 203 2.78 2.21 23.21
N VAL A 204 3.59 2.58 22.21
CA VAL A 204 4.53 3.69 22.34
C VAL A 204 3.81 5.03 22.40
N PHE A 205 2.81 5.27 21.53
CA PHE A 205 2.02 6.51 21.55
C PHE A 205 1.23 6.67 22.86
N SER A 206 0.71 5.58 23.41
CA SER A 206 0.08 5.57 24.73
C SER A 206 1.08 5.90 25.84
N ALA A 207 2.31 5.38 25.78
CA ALA A 207 3.37 5.67 26.72
C ALA A 207 3.82 7.15 26.63
N TRP A 208 3.77 7.78 25.44
CA TRP A 208 3.96 9.24 25.30
C TRP A 208 2.80 10.04 25.89
N GLY A 209 1.73 9.40 26.33
CA GLY A 209 0.57 10.02 26.96
C GLY A 209 -0.51 10.47 25.97
N ALA A 210 -0.42 10.10 24.71
CA ALA A 210 -1.41 10.41 23.70
C ALA A 210 -2.72 9.64 23.91
N ALA A 211 -3.84 10.24 23.50
CA ALA A 211 -5.11 9.56 23.32
C ALA A 211 -5.15 8.99 21.90
N ALA A 212 -4.38 7.92 21.68
CA ALA A 212 -4.24 7.27 20.40
C ALA A 212 -5.53 6.52 20.04
N THR A 213 -5.93 6.58 18.77
CA THR A 213 -7.07 5.86 18.20
C THR A 213 -6.69 5.29 16.86
N THR A 214 -6.94 4.01 16.65
CA THR A 214 -6.75 3.34 15.36
C THR A 214 -7.94 3.56 14.44
N MET A 215 -7.68 3.84 13.17
CA MET A 215 -8.69 3.89 12.12
C MET A 215 -8.07 3.74 10.73
N SER A 216 -8.88 3.31 9.76
CA SER A 216 -8.47 3.18 8.36
C SER A 216 -8.06 4.54 7.76
N TRP A 217 -7.13 4.52 6.79
CA TRP A 217 -6.65 5.74 6.14
C TRP A 217 -7.78 6.57 5.50
N SER A 218 -8.75 5.92 4.88
CA SER A 218 -9.89 6.56 4.22
C SER A 218 -10.76 7.43 5.14
N GLU A 219 -10.68 7.24 6.46
CA GLU A 219 -11.46 7.97 7.46
C GLU A 219 -10.71 9.18 8.04
N VAL A 220 -9.38 9.27 7.83
CA VAL A 220 -8.50 10.23 8.53
C VAL A 220 -8.85 11.67 8.21
N TYR A 221 -8.94 12.04 6.93
CA TYR A 221 -9.23 13.42 6.52
C TYR A 221 -10.55 13.91 7.12
N SER A 222 -11.62 13.14 7.01
CA SER A 222 -12.93 13.49 7.55
C SER A 222 -12.94 13.59 9.06
N SER A 223 -12.21 12.73 9.76
CA SER A 223 -12.09 12.74 11.23
C SER A 223 -11.32 13.96 11.74
N LEU A 224 -10.25 14.38 11.05
CA LEU A 224 -9.54 15.64 11.31
C LEU A 224 -10.44 16.84 11.05
N GLN A 225 -11.13 16.87 9.91
CA GLN A 225 -12.02 17.97 9.53
C GLN A 225 -13.16 18.16 10.54
N GLN A 226 -13.68 17.07 11.10
CA GLN A 226 -14.76 17.08 12.09
C GLN A 226 -14.25 17.29 13.53
N GLY A 227 -12.93 17.30 13.75
CA GLY A 227 -12.33 17.44 15.08
C GLY A 227 -12.51 16.21 15.99
N VAL A 228 -12.80 15.03 15.42
CA VAL A 228 -12.83 13.76 16.14
C VAL A 228 -11.42 13.42 16.63
N ILE A 229 -10.43 13.67 15.79
CA ILE A 229 -9.00 13.63 16.09
C ILE A 229 -8.37 15.01 15.82
N GLU A 230 -7.27 15.33 16.49
CA GLU A 230 -6.54 16.60 16.39
C GLU A 230 -5.22 16.45 15.63
N ALA A 231 -4.73 15.21 15.51
CA ALA A 231 -3.45 14.87 14.93
C ALA A 231 -3.50 13.51 14.20
N GLN A 232 -2.54 13.29 13.34
CA GLN A 232 -2.22 11.99 12.73
C GLN A 232 -0.71 11.96 12.41
N GLU A 233 -0.16 10.83 12.02
CA GLU A 233 1.25 10.66 11.70
C GLU A 233 1.40 9.83 10.41
N ASN A 234 2.35 10.20 9.58
CA ASN A 234 2.70 9.55 8.31
C ASN A 234 3.97 10.19 7.72
N PRO A 235 4.52 9.67 6.63
CA PRO A 235 5.49 10.39 5.79
C PRO A 235 4.86 11.56 5.03
N ILE A 236 5.69 12.51 4.62
CA ILE A 236 5.29 13.72 3.89
C ILE A 236 4.41 13.47 2.66
N PRO A 237 4.70 12.49 1.77
CA PRO A 237 3.86 12.24 0.61
C PRO A 237 2.40 11.93 0.96
N PHE A 238 2.14 11.25 2.09
CA PHE A 238 0.77 11.00 2.57
C PHE A 238 0.05 12.27 3.00
N PHE A 239 0.76 13.22 3.63
CA PHE A 239 0.14 14.50 4.00
C PHE A 239 -0.32 15.26 2.76
N TYR A 240 0.46 15.16 1.69
CA TYR A 240 0.18 15.84 0.44
C TYR A 240 -0.94 15.14 -0.34
N SER A 241 -0.78 13.86 -0.67
CA SER A 241 -1.74 13.09 -1.46
C SER A 241 -3.11 12.96 -0.76
N GLY A 242 -3.12 12.88 0.58
CA GLY A 242 -4.33 12.88 1.40
C GLY A 242 -4.92 14.25 1.72
N SER A 243 -4.33 15.34 1.21
CA SER A 243 -4.72 16.74 1.50
C SER A 243 -4.78 17.07 2.99
N ILE A 244 -3.98 16.37 3.82
CA ILE A 244 -3.98 16.55 5.28
C ILE A 244 -3.60 17.99 5.66
N TYR A 245 -2.75 18.63 4.86
CA TYR A 245 -2.35 20.02 5.03
C TYR A 245 -3.52 21.02 5.00
N GLU A 246 -4.68 20.66 4.48
CA GLU A 246 -5.87 21.53 4.53
C GLU A 246 -6.44 21.64 5.94
N VAL A 247 -6.41 20.57 6.71
CA VAL A 247 -7.03 20.41 8.03
C VAL A 247 -6.03 20.48 9.19
N ASN A 248 -4.77 20.07 8.99
CA ASN A 248 -3.66 20.21 9.95
C ASN A 248 -2.56 21.08 9.35
N LYS A 249 -2.19 22.15 10.08
CA LYS A 249 -1.25 23.17 9.61
C LYS A 249 0.15 23.06 10.22
N TYR A 250 0.35 22.18 11.19
CA TYR A 250 1.65 21.97 11.82
C TYR A 250 2.18 20.57 11.51
N ILE A 251 3.43 20.51 11.12
CA ILE A 251 4.20 19.28 10.97
C ILE A 251 5.29 19.30 12.05
N ALA A 252 5.26 18.35 12.95
CA ALA A 252 6.33 18.15 13.91
C ALA A 252 7.31 17.12 13.36
N ASN A 253 8.55 17.53 13.15
CA ASN A 253 9.63 16.73 12.57
C ASN A 253 10.18 15.73 13.61
N THR A 254 9.31 14.81 14.04
CA THR A 254 9.62 13.81 15.06
C THR A 254 10.51 12.68 14.55
N ASN A 255 10.46 12.38 13.26
CA ASN A 255 11.18 11.24 12.63
C ASN A 255 11.10 9.96 13.47
N HIS A 256 9.91 9.71 14.02
CA HIS A 256 9.73 8.68 15.04
C HIS A 256 9.74 7.25 14.49
N LYS A 257 9.62 7.06 13.17
CA LYS A 257 9.72 5.76 12.51
C LYS A 257 10.11 5.95 11.04
N TYR A 258 11.08 5.19 10.58
CA TYR A 258 11.35 5.07 9.14
C TYR A 258 10.37 4.06 8.54
N GLU A 259 9.68 4.50 7.50
CA GLU A 259 8.58 3.74 6.93
C GLU A 259 9.01 2.91 5.72
N TYR A 260 8.43 1.75 5.60
CA TYR A 260 8.49 0.91 4.40
C TYR A 260 7.10 0.64 3.85
N VAL A 261 7.06 0.23 2.60
CA VAL A 261 5.91 -0.43 1.98
C VAL A 261 6.36 -1.77 1.48
N THR A 262 5.61 -2.81 1.76
CA THR A 262 5.81 -4.09 1.12
C THR A 262 5.05 -4.14 -0.19
N MET A 263 5.73 -4.50 -1.29
CA MET A 263 5.05 -5.10 -2.42
C MET A 263 4.83 -6.57 -2.06
N ALA A 264 3.62 -6.87 -1.62
CA ALA A 264 3.24 -8.18 -1.10
C ALA A 264 2.38 -8.94 -2.11
N MET A 265 2.58 -10.25 -2.21
CA MET A 265 1.84 -11.14 -3.12
C MET A 265 1.34 -12.37 -2.38
N SER A 266 0.17 -12.89 -2.74
CA SER A 266 -0.28 -14.21 -2.29
C SER A 266 0.75 -15.27 -2.65
N ASP A 267 1.30 -15.99 -1.66
CA ASP A 267 2.29 -17.04 -1.91
C ASP A 267 1.69 -18.21 -2.70
N ALA A 268 0.39 -18.45 -2.55
CA ALA A 268 -0.34 -19.44 -3.34
C ALA A 268 -0.40 -19.06 -4.83
N VAL A 269 -0.66 -17.77 -5.14
CA VAL A 269 -0.65 -17.26 -6.52
C VAL A 269 0.76 -17.32 -7.08
N TYR A 270 1.76 -16.81 -6.36
CA TYR A 270 3.16 -16.85 -6.80
C TYR A 270 3.64 -18.29 -7.09
N SER A 271 3.31 -19.23 -6.20
CA SER A 271 3.69 -20.64 -6.34
C SER A 271 2.97 -21.36 -7.47
N SER A 272 1.86 -20.84 -7.98
CA SER A 272 1.15 -21.35 -9.14
C SER A 272 1.77 -20.95 -10.48
N LEU A 273 2.64 -19.92 -10.46
CA LEU A 273 3.36 -19.44 -11.64
C LEU A 273 4.51 -20.40 -12.00
N THR A 274 4.86 -20.46 -13.29
CA THR A 274 6.07 -21.18 -13.72
C THR A 274 7.33 -20.49 -13.22
N PRO A 275 8.49 -21.19 -13.14
CA PRO A 275 9.75 -20.55 -12.74
C PRO A 275 10.09 -19.29 -13.56
N GLU A 276 9.84 -19.31 -14.86
CA GLU A 276 10.07 -18.18 -15.76
C GLU A 276 9.13 -17.00 -15.43
N GLN A 277 7.87 -17.30 -15.13
CA GLN A 277 6.89 -16.28 -14.72
C GLN A 277 7.24 -15.68 -13.34
N GLN A 278 7.74 -16.51 -12.41
CA GLN A 278 8.23 -16.05 -11.11
C GLN A 278 9.43 -15.10 -11.28
N GLU A 279 10.37 -15.41 -12.18
CA GLU A 279 11.49 -14.52 -12.50
C GLU A 279 11.00 -13.17 -13.06
N ILE A 280 10.00 -13.18 -13.94
CA ILE A 280 9.37 -11.97 -14.49
C ILE A 280 8.79 -11.10 -13.36
N ILE A 281 8.02 -11.70 -12.45
CA ILE A 281 7.41 -10.99 -11.32
C ILE A 281 8.51 -10.36 -10.42
N MET A 282 9.56 -11.11 -10.09
CA MET A 282 10.65 -10.62 -9.25
C MET A 282 11.44 -9.49 -9.92
N GLN A 283 11.73 -9.62 -11.23
CA GLN A 283 12.43 -8.58 -11.97
C GLN A 283 11.58 -7.29 -12.07
N ALA A 284 10.29 -7.44 -12.37
CA ALA A 284 9.36 -6.30 -12.43
C ALA A 284 9.22 -5.61 -11.07
N ALA A 285 9.18 -6.39 -9.97
CA ALA A 285 9.15 -5.86 -8.62
C ALA A 285 10.41 -5.07 -8.29
N GLN A 286 11.60 -5.55 -8.71
CA GLN A 286 12.85 -4.81 -8.54
C GLN A 286 12.86 -3.50 -9.34
N ASP A 287 12.47 -3.54 -10.63
CA ASP A 287 12.42 -2.36 -11.49
C ASP A 287 11.45 -1.28 -10.94
N ALA A 288 10.32 -1.71 -10.36
CA ALA A 288 9.37 -0.81 -9.71
C ALA A 288 9.93 -0.23 -8.40
N THR A 289 10.65 -1.04 -7.62
CA THR A 289 11.32 -0.59 -6.39
C THR A 289 12.40 0.45 -6.68
N ASP A 290 13.24 0.20 -7.68
CA ASP A 290 14.30 1.15 -8.08
C ASP A 290 13.70 2.48 -8.53
N TYR A 291 12.58 2.44 -9.28
CA TYR A 291 11.85 3.63 -9.69
C TYR A 291 11.30 4.39 -8.47
N GLU A 292 10.53 3.73 -7.61
CA GLU A 292 9.88 4.34 -6.46
C GLU A 292 10.92 4.95 -5.50
N ASN A 293 11.93 4.20 -5.10
CA ASN A 293 12.97 4.67 -4.20
C ASN A 293 13.75 5.87 -4.79
N SER A 294 13.97 5.90 -6.12
CA SER A 294 14.66 7.02 -6.78
C SER A 294 13.85 8.33 -6.77
N GLU A 295 12.52 8.24 -6.73
CA GLU A 295 11.62 9.40 -6.75
C GLU A 295 11.20 9.87 -5.35
N THR A 296 11.27 8.99 -4.34
CA THR A 296 10.76 9.26 -2.98
C THR A 296 11.35 10.54 -2.37
N VAL A 297 12.66 10.75 -2.46
CA VAL A 297 13.32 11.95 -1.90
C VAL A 297 12.84 13.21 -2.61
N LYS A 298 12.81 13.21 -3.93
CA LYS A 298 12.39 14.36 -4.74
C LYS A 298 10.92 14.73 -4.49
N VAL A 299 10.05 13.71 -4.46
CA VAL A 299 8.62 13.91 -4.21
C VAL A 299 8.38 14.41 -2.79
N THR A 300 9.11 13.89 -1.81
CA THR A 300 9.03 14.33 -0.41
C THR A 300 9.42 15.80 -0.28
N GLU A 301 10.56 16.21 -0.85
CA GLU A 301 11.03 17.60 -0.81
C GLU A 301 10.07 18.55 -1.52
N ALA A 302 9.60 18.18 -2.73
CA ALA A 302 8.67 18.99 -3.50
C ALA A 302 7.33 19.19 -2.80
N ASN A 303 6.76 18.12 -2.24
CA ASN A 303 5.50 18.15 -1.51
C ASN A 303 5.60 19.01 -0.24
N LEU A 304 6.69 18.85 0.53
CA LEU A 304 6.92 19.65 1.74
C LEU A 304 7.04 21.14 1.38
N GLN A 305 7.83 21.46 0.36
CA GLN A 305 8.04 22.84 -0.06
C GLN A 305 6.72 23.48 -0.54
N ASP A 306 5.92 22.76 -1.31
CA ASP A 306 4.60 23.24 -1.78
C ASP A 306 3.64 23.48 -0.61
N MET A 307 3.59 22.57 0.37
CA MET A 307 2.77 22.73 1.57
C MET A 307 3.17 23.98 2.39
N ILE A 308 4.46 24.27 2.49
CA ILE A 308 4.96 25.46 3.19
C ILE A 308 4.61 26.73 2.40
N ASP A 309 4.97 26.80 1.12
CA ASP A 309 4.88 28.01 0.30
C ASP A 309 3.44 28.39 -0.05
N ASN A 310 2.60 27.40 -0.36
CA ASN A 310 1.28 27.63 -0.96
C ASN A 310 0.12 27.29 -0.01
N HIS A 311 0.33 26.47 1.02
CA HIS A 311 -0.75 25.99 1.88
C HIS A 311 -0.63 26.42 3.36
N GLY A 312 0.39 27.22 3.71
CA GLY A 312 0.56 27.80 5.05
C GLY A 312 0.88 26.78 6.13
N VAL A 313 1.53 25.69 5.77
CA VAL A 313 2.02 24.69 6.71
C VAL A 313 3.26 25.23 7.42
N THR A 314 3.36 24.96 8.72
CA THR A 314 4.51 25.30 9.56
C THR A 314 5.17 24.00 10.05
N VAL A 315 6.47 23.88 9.85
CA VAL A 315 7.27 22.77 10.37
C VAL A 315 7.90 23.19 11.71
N THR A 316 7.86 22.28 12.67
CA THR A 316 8.53 22.42 13.97
C THR A 316 9.54 21.30 14.17
N ASP A 317 10.65 21.59 14.84
CA ASP A 317 11.68 20.61 15.22
C ASP A 317 11.58 20.39 16.74
N PRO A 318 10.82 19.36 17.17
CA PRO A 318 10.63 19.09 18.60
C PRO A 318 11.90 18.55 19.25
N ASP A 319 12.02 18.75 20.57
CA ASP A 319 12.99 17.98 21.36
C ASP A 319 12.53 16.51 21.41
N THR A 320 13.24 15.65 20.69
CA THR A 320 12.92 14.23 20.57
C THR A 320 13.46 13.38 21.72
N THR A 321 14.25 13.94 22.63
CA THR A 321 14.90 13.19 23.73
C THR A 321 13.88 12.36 24.52
N GLY A 322 12.81 13.00 25.01
CA GLY A 322 11.79 12.32 25.80
C GLY A 322 10.98 11.28 25.00
N PHE A 323 10.79 11.50 23.68
CA PHE A 323 10.15 10.51 22.82
C PHE A 323 11.00 9.24 22.72
N ILE A 324 12.30 9.40 22.48
CA ILE A 324 13.26 8.30 22.35
C ILE A 324 13.40 7.53 23.67
N GLU A 325 13.60 8.24 24.79
CA GLU A 325 13.76 7.62 26.11
C GLU A 325 12.56 6.73 26.50
N ILE A 326 11.35 7.17 26.20
CA ILE A 326 10.14 6.39 26.48
C ILE A 326 10.02 5.21 25.50
N ALA A 327 10.30 5.41 24.22
CA ALA A 327 10.26 4.34 23.24
C ALA A 327 11.28 3.23 23.55
N ASP A 328 12.51 3.60 23.94
CA ASP A 328 13.56 2.65 24.36
C ASP A 328 13.18 1.81 25.60
N GLN A 329 12.30 2.31 26.46
CA GLN A 329 11.76 1.55 27.60
C GLN A 329 10.66 0.57 27.14
N VAL A 330 9.78 1.00 26.24
CA VAL A 330 8.64 0.18 25.77
C VAL A 330 9.10 -0.91 24.80
N ALA A 331 10.11 -0.66 23.96
CA ALA A 331 10.51 -1.54 22.89
C ALA A 331 10.83 -2.98 23.32
N PRO A 332 11.70 -3.22 24.31
CA PRO A 332 12.01 -4.60 24.74
C PRO A 332 10.80 -5.28 25.42
N GLU A 333 9.97 -4.54 26.16
CA GLU A 333 8.75 -5.09 26.77
C GLU A 333 7.73 -5.52 25.71
N TYR A 334 7.58 -4.73 24.65
CA TYR A 334 6.75 -5.09 23.52
C TYR A 334 7.29 -6.33 22.81
N ALA A 335 8.59 -6.34 22.47
CA ALA A 335 9.23 -7.47 21.80
C ALA A 335 9.09 -8.78 22.60
N GLU A 336 9.24 -8.73 23.94
CA GLU A 336 9.01 -9.87 24.81
C GLU A 336 7.55 -10.33 24.78
N SER A 337 6.60 -9.39 24.80
CA SER A 337 5.16 -9.69 24.84
C SER A 337 4.66 -10.45 23.61
N ILE A 338 5.33 -10.26 22.45
CA ILE A 338 5.01 -10.94 21.18
C ILE A 338 5.99 -12.10 20.87
N GLY A 339 6.87 -12.48 21.83
CA GLY A 339 7.81 -13.58 21.66
C GLY A 339 8.97 -13.31 20.70
N GLN A 340 9.27 -12.04 20.39
CA GLN A 340 10.27 -11.62 19.41
C GLN A 340 11.48 -10.90 20.05
N LEU A 341 11.73 -11.10 21.35
CA LEU A 341 12.83 -10.43 22.05
C LEU A 341 14.20 -10.79 21.44
N ASP A 342 14.39 -12.02 20.99
CA ASP A 342 15.66 -12.44 20.38
C ASP A 342 15.89 -11.71 19.04
N LEU A 343 14.85 -11.56 18.21
CA LEU A 343 14.94 -10.82 16.97
C LEU A 343 15.20 -9.32 17.23
N TYR A 344 14.49 -8.74 18.20
CA TYR A 344 14.76 -7.37 18.65
C TYR A 344 16.23 -7.18 19.05
N ASN A 345 16.77 -8.05 19.92
CA ASN A 345 18.15 -7.98 20.35
C ASN A 345 19.13 -8.14 19.18
N LYS A 346 18.85 -9.04 18.23
CA LYS A 346 19.64 -9.23 17.02
C LYS A 346 19.69 -7.95 16.17
N ILE A 347 18.57 -7.24 16.04
CA ILE A 347 18.51 -5.95 15.33
C ILE A 347 19.34 -4.91 16.09
N ILE A 348 19.16 -4.77 17.40
CA ILE A 348 19.90 -3.80 18.22
C ILE A 348 21.42 -4.04 18.16
N GLU A 349 21.85 -5.30 18.22
CA GLU A 349 23.26 -5.68 18.07
C GLU A 349 23.79 -5.33 16.67
N ALA A 350 23.03 -5.62 15.62
CA ALA A 350 23.39 -5.27 14.24
C ALA A 350 23.52 -3.75 14.01
N LEU A 351 22.77 -2.96 14.78
CA LEU A 351 22.82 -1.50 14.79
C LEU A 351 23.90 -0.93 15.74
N GLY A 352 24.64 -1.79 16.45
CA GLY A 352 25.71 -1.38 17.36
C GLY A 352 25.24 -0.74 18.66
N ARG A 353 24.04 -1.08 19.10
CA ARG A 353 23.40 -0.54 20.31
C ARG A 353 23.16 -1.60 21.35
#